data_7a6cf02f5b41650cf89de99d65777be7
#
_entry.id   7a6cf02f5b41650cf89de99d65777be7
#
_cell.length_a   1.000
_cell.length_b   1.000
_cell.length_c   1.000
_cell.angle_alpha   90.00
_cell.angle_beta   90.00
_cell.angle_gamma   90.00
#
_symmetry.space_group_name_H-M   'P 1'
#
loop_
_entity.id
_entity.type
_entity.pdbx_description
1 polymer ?
#
loop_
_entity_poly.entity_id
_entity_poly.type
_entity_poly.pdbx_seq_one_letter_code
_entity_poly.pdbx_strand_id
1 'polypeptide(L)'
;MGKVAVVGHLCVDIRPQLSHPPTMEPGTLRQVGPVTISLGGAVANTGRVLAVLGAPVIGWGAVGSDDLGAIILSHLERIPGFEFRPQTVALGSSYTIVLEPPQLDRSFWNYPGSNALLDLGAVTLDGVDLLHFGYPSLMPGVCADQGKALVDLFGRAAGRGTATSLDLAWIDPRSDAAEVDWPDFLRRILPVTDILCPSFDDLACVFGQPERFDAVVAAGLVEQLLAWGAGIVMVTGGADGITLGVGEADQLGRLASCGLRPDDWAGVRLHVSAKALSQVSTTTGAGDAATAGLLFGLRSGLVPRAAVELAAGVAAAVIEQGGTEAFTGLG
;
A
#
# COMPACT_ATOMS: atom_id res chain seq x y z
N MET A 1 -20.83 5.73 -8.20
CA MET A 1 -19.78 5.48 -7.20
C MET A 1 -18.98 6.77 -7.03
N GLY A 2 -18.64 7.12 -5.80
CA GLY A 2 -17.77 8.24 -5.49
C GLY A 2 -16.31 7.96 -5.87
N LYS A 3 -15.41 8.85 -5.47
CA LYS A 3 -13.97 8.72 -5.75
C LYS A 3 -13.27 7.85 -4.68
N VAL A 4 -12.15 7.26 -5.05
CA VAL A 4 -11.20 6.65 -4.10
C VAL A 4 -10.14 7.71 -3.75
N ALA A 5 -10.00 8.06 -2.48
CA ALA A 5 -8.86 8.86 -2.03
C ALA A 5 -7.71 7.92 -1.66
N VAL A 6 -6.55 8.12 -2.26
CA VAL A 6 -5.31 7.40 -1.90
C VAL A 6 -4.36 8.42 -1.26
N VAL A 7 -4.06 8.21 0.01
CA VAL A 7 -3.29 9.13 0.85
C VAL A 7 -2.08 8.40 1.42
N GLY A 8 -0.97 9.08 1.60
CA GLY A 8 0.17 8.47 2.30
C GLY A 8 1.49 8.64 1.60
N HIS A 9 2.33 7.62 1.68
CA HIS A 9 3.69 7.63 1.16
C HIS A 9 3.73 7.81 -0.37
N LEU A 10 4.60 8.71 -0.80
CA LEU A 10 4.86 9.03 -2.21
C LEU A 10 6.34 9.37 -2.38
N CYS A 11 7.04 8.73 -3.30
CA CYS A 11 8.47 8.96 -3.52
C CYS A 11 8.86 8.79 -4.99
N VAL A 12 10.09 9.18 -5.31
CA VAL A 12 10.75 8.80 -6.55
C VAL A 12 11.61 7.56 -6.29
N ASP A 13 11.38 6.49 -7.02
CA ASP A 13 12.24 5.30 -7.02
C ASP A 13 13.35 5.48 -8.04
N ILE A 14 14.60 5.42 -7.57
CA ILE A 14 15.83 5.51 -8.37
C ILE A 14 16.43 4.10 -8.43
N ARG A 15 16.37 3.47 -9.59
CA ARG A 15 16.79 2.08 -9.77
C ARG A 15 17.95 1.99 -10.76
N PRO A 16 19.22 1.98 -10.28
CA PRO A 16 20.36 1.68 -11.14
C PRO A 16 20.35 0.20 -11.52
N GLN A 17 20.62 -0.10 -12.79
CA GLN A 17 20.78 -1.49 -13.21
C GLN A 17 22.09 -2.05 -12.65
N LEU A 18 21.99 -3.12 -11.87
CA LEU A 18 23.13 -3.81 -11.27
C LEU A 18 23.46 -5.10 -12.02
N SER A 19 24.74 -5.34 -12.26
CA SER A 19 25.25 -6.62 -12.80
C SER A 19 25.73 -7.58 -11.71
N HIS A 20 25.98 -7.06 -10.50
CA HIS A 20 26.47 -7.80 -9.34
C HIS A 20 25.87 -7.21 -8.05
N PRO A 21 25.86 -7.95 -6.94
CA PRO A 21 25.49 -7.41 -5.64
C PRO A 21 26.36 -6.19 -5.28
N PRO A 22 25.76 -5.10 -4.77
CA PRO A 22 26.51 -3.92 -4.38
C PRO A 22 27.40 -4.23 -3.16
N THR A 23 28.65 -3.75 -3.19
CA THR A 23 29.57 -3.82 -2.05
C THR A 23 29.89 -2.42 -1.54
N MET A 24 29.93 -2.26 -0.21
CA MET A 24 30.20 -0.99 0.46
C MET A 24 31.68 -0.92 0.88
N GLU A 25 32.58 -0.78 -0.11
CA GLU A 25 34.03 -0.66 0.13
C GLU A 25 34.43 0.82 0.05
N PRO A 26 34.92 1.46 1.14
CA PRO A 26 35.34 2.84 1.12
C PRO A 26 36.42 3.12 0.06
N GLY A 27 36.28 4.24 -0.65
CA GLY A 27 37.27 4.68 -1.64
C GLY A 27 37.21 3.95 -2.99
N THR A 28 36.27 3.04 -3.20
CA THR A 28 36.09 2.34 -4.48
C THR A 28 35.03 3.01 -5.35
N LEU A 29 35.21 2.92 -6.67
CA LEU A 29 34.22 3.29 -7.68
C LEU A 29 33.72 2.02 -8.37
N ARG A 30 32.39 1.89 -8.48
CA ARG A 30 31.76 0.80 -9.23
C ARG A 30 30.91 1.37 -10.37
N GLN A 31 31.07 0.81 -11.55
CA GLN A 31 30.20 1.14 -12.67
C GLN A 31 28.89 0.35 -12.55
N VAL A 32 27.79 1.03 -12.82
CA VAL A 32 26.45 0.46 -12.91
C VAL A 32 25.87 0.71 -14.30
N GLY A 33 24.79 0.03 -14.65
CA GLY A 33 24.08 0.25 -15.90
C GLY A 33 23.17 1.48 -15.88
N PRO A 34 22.29 1.62 -16.88
CA PRO A 34 21.32 2.72 -16.94
C PRO A 34 20.46 2.79 -15.69
N VAL A 35 20.04 4.02 -15.33
CA VAL A 35 19.09 4.26 -14.25
C VAL A 35 17.67 4.26 -14.79
N THR A 36 16.75 3.61 -14.08
CA THR A 36 15.31 3.80 -14.26
C THR A 36 14.80 4.68 -13.12
N ILE A 37 14.03 5.69 -13.47
CA ILE A 37 13.32 6.56 -12.51
C ILE A 37 11.83 6.30 -12.67
N SER A 38 11.19 5.93 -11.57
CA SER A 38 9.76 5.66 -11.50
C SER A 38 9.17 6.28 -10.23
N LEU A 39 7.85 6.29 -10.10
CA LEU A 39 7.23 6.67 -8.84
C LEU A 39 7.04 5.44 -7.96
N GLY A 40 7.19 5.65 -6.65
CA GLY A 40 6.96 4.67 -5.60
C GLY A 40 6.00 5.19 -4.53
N GLY A 41 5.64 4.28 -3.62
CA GLY A 41 4.69 4.53 -2.54
C GLY A 41 3.23 4.29 -2.93
N ALA A 42 2.40 4.12 -1.91
CA ALA A 42 1.00 3.74 -2.09
C ALA A 42 0.22 4.74 -2.96
N VAL A 43 0.49 6.05 -2.82
CA VAL A 43 -0.20 7.09 -3.62
C VAL A 43 0.02 6.87 -5.11
N ALA A 44 1.25 6.61 -5.53
CA ALA A 44 1.58 6.37 -6.93
C ALA A 44 1.12 4.96 -7.37
N ASN A 45 1.50 3.92 -6.63
CA ASN A 45 1.31 2.53 -7.04
C ASN A 45 -0.16 2.12 -6.96
N THR A 46 -0.75 2.13 -5.76
CA THR A 46 -2.15 1.75 -5.56
C THR A 46 -3.08 2.69 -6.33
N GLY A 47 -2.79 4.00 -6.28
CA GLY A 47 -3.59 5.01 -6.98
C GLY A 47 -3.59 4.83 -8.50
N ARG A 48 -2.41 4.59 -9.11
CA ARG A 48 -2.28 4.32 -10.55
C ARG A 48 -3.02 3.06 -10.96
N VAL A 49 -2.81 1.96 -10.23
CA VAL A 49 -3.46 0.68 -10.56
C VAL A 49 -4.98 0.81 -10.49
N LEU A 50 -5.53 1.48 -9.45
CA LEU A 50 -6.95 1.78 -9.36
C LEU A 50 -7.46 2.61 -10.55
N ALA A 51 -6.71 3.64 -10.95
CA ALA A 51 -7.09 4.49 -12.09
C ALA A 51 -7.08 3.71 -13.41
N VAL A 52 -6.07 2.84 -13.64
CA VAL A 52 -6.00 1.97 -14.82
C VAL A 52 -7.15 0.96 -14.83
N LEU A 53 -7.57 0.45 -13.68
CA LEU A 53 -8.76 -0.41 -13.55
C LEU A 53 -10.08 0.35 -13.76
N GLY A 54 -10.05 1.67 -13.86
CA GLY A 54 -11.23 2.51 -14.15
C GLY A 54 -11.89 3.15 -12.92
N ALA A 55 -11.29 3.08 -11.74
CA ALA A 55 -11.75 3.82 -10.58
C ALA A 55 -11.37 5.31 -10.67
N PRO A 56 -12.24 6.27 -10.35
CA PRO A 56 -11.86 7.67 -10.22
C PRO A 56 -11.06 7.87 -8.94
N VAL A 57 -9.80 8.34 -9.06
CA VAL A 57 -8.84 8.44 -7.94
C VAL A 57 -8.52 9.90 -7.62
N ILE A 58 -8.44 10.22 -6.33
CA ILE A 58 -7.79 11.44 -5.82
C ILE A 58 -6.57 11.00 -4.99
N GLY A 59 -5.37 11.38 -5.43
CA GLY A 59 -4.13 11.15 -4.67
C GLY A 59 -3.80 12.35 -3.77
N TRP A 60 -3.41 12.11 -2.51
CA TRP A 60 -2.87 13.10 -1.59
C TRP A 60 -1.49 12.66 -1.14
N GLY A 61 -0.50 13.51 -1.35
CA GLY A 61 0.88 13.26 -0.95
C GLY A 61 1.67 14.55 -0.78
N ALA A 62 2.78 14.49 -0.05
CA ALA A 62 3.66 15.63 0.14
C ALA A 62 4.81 15.61 -0.86
N VAL A 63 5.16 16.78 -1.41
CA VAL A 63 6.28 16.99 -2.33
C VAL A 63 7.12 18.18 -1.89
N GLY A 64 8.42 18.13 -2.15
CA GLY A 64 9.31 19.28 -2.00
C GLY A 64 9.24 20.21 -3.21
N SER A 65 9.78 21.43 -3.06
CA SER A 65 9.99 22.38 -4.16
C SER A 65 11.35 22.11 -4.83
N ASP A 66 11.57 20.88 -5.34
CA ASP A 66 12.81 20.41 -5.93
C ASP A 66 12.57 19.63 -7.23
N ASP A 67 13.66 19.19 -7.89
CA ASP A 67 13.59 18.46 -9.16
C ASP A 67 12.85 17.13 -9.02
N LEU A 68 12.96 16.44 -7.87
CA LEU A 68 12.21 15.20 -7.61
C LEU A 68 10.72 15.48 -7.48
N GLY A 69 10.34 16.59 -6.85
CA GLY A 69 8.95 17.05 -6.79
C GLY A 69 8.39 17.34 -8.19
N ALA A 70 9.16 17.96 -9.06
CA ALA A 70 8.76 18.18 -10.45
C ALA A 70 8.57 16.86 -11.22
N ILE A 71 9.42 15.87 -10.99
CA ILE A 71 9.28 14.51 -11.56
C ILE A 71 7.96 13.87 -11.07
N ILE A 72 7.70 13.91 -9.76
CA ILE A 72 6.45 13.36 -9.19
C ILE A 72 5.24 13.98 -9.87
N LEU A 73 5.16 15.32 -9.90
CA LEU A 73 4.03 16.04 -10.49
C LEU A 73 3.84 15.66 -11.96
N SER A 74 4.91 15.67 -12.76
CA SER A 74 4.82 15.38 -14.20
C SER A 74 4.40 13.94 -14.51
N HIS A 75 4.75 12.97 -13.65
CA HIS A 75 4.35 11.57 -13.82
C HIS A 75 2.89 11.34 -13.44
N LEU A 76 2.43 11.91 -12.31
CA LEU A 76 1.04 11.75 -11.85
C LEU A 76 0.03 12.44 -12.77
N GLU A 77 0.37 13.61 -13.33
CA GLU A 77 -0.48 14.31 -14.31
C GLU A 77 -0.78 13.51 -15.57
N ARG A 78 0.06 12.54 -15.90
CA ARG A 78 -0.11 11.68 -17.10
C ARG A 78 -1.03 10.49 -16.87
N ILE A 79 -1.49 10.24 -15.63
CA ILE A 79 -2.33 9.08 -15.32
C ILE A 79 -3.80 9.45 -15.56
N PRO A 80 -4.47 8.88 -16.57
CA PRO A 80 -5.88 9.16 -16.83
C PRO A 80 -6.74 8.75 -15.62
N GLY A 81 -7.69 9.61 -15.23
CA GLY A 81 -8.60 9.32 -14.11
C GLY A 81 -7.99 9.51 -12.72
N PHE A 82 -6.75 10.01 -12.63
CA PHE A 82 -6.05 10.31 -11.38
C PHE A 82 -5.93 11.83 -11.17
N GLU A 83 -6.60 12.35 -10.15
CA GLU A 83 -6.49 13.75 -9.71
C GLU A 83 -5.47 13.82 -8.56
N PHE A 84 -4.32 14.47 -8.75
CA PHE A 84 -3.35 14.62 -7.67
C PHE A 84 -3.50 15.96 -6.95
N ARG A 85 -3.49 15.92 -5.63
CA ARG A 85 -3.56 17.08 -4.73
C ARG A 85 -2.29 17.15 -3.88
N PRO A 86 -1.22 17.77 -4.39
CA PRO A 86 0.05 17.87 -3.68
C PRO A 86 -0.06 18.80 -2.47
N GLN A 87 0.63 18.42 -1.39
CA GLN A 87 1.02 19.34 -0.34
C GLN A 87 2.49 19.68 -0.53
N THR A 88 2.78 20.93 -0.95
CA THR A 88 4.16 21.39 -1.09
C THR A 88 4.71 21.77 0.27
N VAL A 89 5.82 21.16 0.66
CA VAL A 89 6.44 21.33 1.99
C VAL A 89 7.89 21.79 1.89
N ALA A 90 8.46 22.22 3.03
CA ALA A 90 9.82 22.78 3.07
C ALA A 90 10.95 21.74 2.99
N LEU A 91 10.64 20.45 3.19
CA LEU A 91 11.62 19.37 3.03
C LEU A 91 11.73 18.95 1.56
N GLY A 92 12.89 18.42 1.18
CA GLY A 92 13.09 17.79 -0.13
C GLY A 92 12.14 16.61 -0.34
N SER A 93 11.79 16.36 -1.61
CA SER A 93 10.91 15.24 -1.96
C SER A 93 11.50 13.91 -1.54
N SER A 94 10.64 12.99 -1.12
CA SER A 94 11.05 11.62 -0.77
C SER A 94 11.59 10.87 -1.97
N TYR A 95 12.60 10.03 -1.74
CA TYR A 95 13.10 9.10 -2.74
C TYR A 95 13.53 7.78 -2.13
N THR A 96 13.56 6.74 -2.96
CA THR A 96 14.11 5.43 -2.60
C THR A 96 15.13 5.00 -3.64
N ILE A 97 16.34 4.63 -3.21
CA ILE A 97 17.29 3.92 -4.07
C ILE A 97 16.95 2.44 -3.97
N VAL A 98 16.51 1.86 -5.08
CA VAL A 98 16.14 0.44 -5.18
C VAL A 98 17.34 -0.32 -5.75
N LEU A 99 17.96 -1.14 -4.93
CA LEU A 99 19.07 -2.00 -5.31
C LEU A 99 18.54 -3.42 -5.56
N GLU A 100 18.45 -3.81 -6.82
CA GLU A 100 17.91 -5.10 -7.27
C GLU A 100 18.97 -5.87 -8.04
N PRO A 101 19.92 -6.54 -7.33
CA PRO A 101 20.97 -7.30 -8.00
C PRO A 101 20.43 -8.63 -8.56
N PRO A 102 21.04 -9.16 -9.63
CA PRO A 102 20.63 -10.43 -10.18
C PRO A 102 20.64 -11.56 -9.14
N GLN A 103 19.59 -12.38 -9.10
CA GLN A 103 19.45 -13.59 -8.28
C GLN A 103 19.36 -13.34 -6.75
N LEU A 104 19.29 -12.11 -6.30
CA LEU A 104 19.04 -11.74 -4.91
C LEU A 104 17.78 -10.89 -4.81
N ASP A 105 17.18 -10.87 -3.64
CA ASP A 105 16.08 -9.94 -3.37
C ASP A 105 16.59 -8.50 -3.31
N ARG A 106 15.70 -7.57 -3.54
CA ARG A 106 15.95 -6.14 -3.57
C ARG A 106 16.18 -5.57 -2.19
N SER A 107 16.96 -4.49 -2.13
CA SER A 107 17.11 -3.65 -0.94
C SER A 107 16.64 -2.22 -1.23
N PHE A 108 16.02 -1.59 -0.24
CA PHE A 108 15.50 -0.23 -0.35
C PHE A 108 16.24 0.70 0.59
N TRP A 109 16.76 1.80 0.07
CA TRP A 109 17.36 2.89 0.85
C TRP A 109 16.49 4.11 0.73
N ASN A 110 15.63 4.31 1.72
CA ASN A 110 14.60 5.32 1.68
C ASN A 110 14.98 6.59 2.43
N TYR A 111 14.72 7.73 1.81
CA TYR A 111 14.68 9.05 2.44
C TYR A 111 13.23 9.49 2.57
N PRO A 112 12.66 9.59 3.78
CA PRO A 112 11.25 9.95 3.97
C PRO A 112 10.92 11.37 3.51
N GLY A 113 11.85 12.32 3.64
CA GLY A 113 11.74 13.67 3.10
C GLY A 113 10.40 14.34 3.34
N SER A 114 9.78 14.80 2.26
CA SER A 114 8.49 15.50 2.28
C SER A 114 7.37 14.73 2.97
N ASN A 115 7.41 13.38 2.95
CA ASN A 115 6.40 12.54 3.61
C ASN A 115 6.31 12.77 5.14
N ALA A 116 7.42 13.20 5.76
CA ALA A 116 7.44 13.53 7.19
C ALA A 116 6.55 14.73 7.56
N LEU A 117 6.19 15.57 6.58
CA LEU A 117 5.41 16.79 6.79
C LEU A 117 4.02 16.75 6.15
N LEU A 118 3.53 15.57 5.73
CA LEU A 118 2.17 15.44 5.21
C LEU A 118 1.16 15.78 6.31
N ASP A 119 0.38 16.84 6.10
CA ASP A 119 -0.71 17.25 6.98
C ASP A 119 -1.99 16.47 6.68
N LEU A 120 -2.30 15.48 7.51
CA LEU A 120 -3.52 14.69 7.40
C LEU A 120 -4.79 15.50 7.76
N GLY A 121 -4.64 16.62 8.48
CA GLY A 121 -5.75 17.53 8.80
C GLY A 121 -6.30 18.23 7.55
N ALA A 122 -5.44 18.51 6.56
CA ALA A 122 -5.81 19.17 5.31
C ALA A 122 -6.46 18.24 4.29
N VAL A 123 -6.46 16.91 4.51
CA VAL A 123 -7.11 15.94 3.60
C VAL A 123 -8.62 16.12 3.63
N THR A 124 -9.20 16.43 2.47
CA THR A 124 -10.65 16.57 2.29
C THR A 124 -11.26 15.28 1.73
N LEU A 125 -12.46 14.94 2.22
CA LEU A 125 -13.15 13.69 1.89
C LEU A 125 -14.45 13.93 1.09
N ASP A 126 -14.60 15.11 0.47
CA ASP A 126 -15.81 15.44 -0.29
C ASP A 126 -15.89 14.63 -1.57
N GLY A 127 -17.00 13.89 -1.73
CA GLY A 127 -17.22 12.98 -2.87
C GLY A 127 -16.37 11.70 -2.82
N VAL A 128 -15.73 11.41 -1.67
CA VAL A 128 -14.94 10.20 -1.44
C VAL A 128 -15.80 9.16 -0.73
N ASP A 129 -15.92 7.97 -1.29
CA ASP A 129 -16.60 6.83 -0.67
C ASP A 129 -15.64 5.80 -0.09
N LEU A 130 -14.37 5.83 -0.49
CA LEU A 130 -13.30 4.99 0.04
C LEU A 130 -12.01 5.79 0.22
N LEU A 131 -11.45 5.79 1.43
CA LEU A 131 -10.14 6.33 1.78
C LEU A 131 -9.16 5.18 1.96
N HIS A 132 -8.11 5.12 1.14
CA HIS A 132 -6.96 4.23 1.34
C HIS A 132 -5.76 5.01 1.84
N PHE A 133 -5.10 4.53 2.89
CA PHE A 133 -3.84 5.06 3.39
C PHE A 133 -2.76 3.99 3.34
N GLY A 134 -1.59 4.33 2.79
CA GLY A 134 -0.49 3.37 2.70
C GLY A 134 0.82 3.88 3.28
N TYR A 135 1.48 2.95 3.97
CA TYR A 135 2.86 3.00 4.46
C TYR A 135 3.10 3.99 5.60
N PRO A 136 2.29 3.94 6.68
CA PRO A 136 2.50 4.85 7.82
C PRO A 136 3.92 4.73 8.41
N SER A 137 4.54 3.55 8.41
CA SER A 137 5.89 3.31 8.94
C SER A 137 7.00 4.08 8.20
N LEU A 138 6.75 4.50 6.96
CA LEU A 138 7.68 5.32 6.17
C LEU A 138 7.42 6.83 6.29
N MET A 139 6.55 7.23 7.22
CA MET A 139 6.09 8.62 7.38
C MET A 139 6.25 9.08 8.83
N PRO A 140 7.43 9.60 9.23
CA PRO A 140 7.72 9.96 10.62
C PRO A 140 6.67 10.87 11.26
N GLY A 141 6.16 11.88 10.54
CA GLY A 141 5.11 12.76 11.06
C GLY A 141 3.76 12.07 11.30
N VAL A 142 3.48 11.00 10.56
CA VAL A 142 2.26 10.18 10.77
C VAL A 142 2.42 9.25 11.96
N CYS A 143 3.64 8.75 12.20
CA CYS A 143 3.96 7.90 13.35
C CYS A 143 4.06 8.69 14.67
N ALA A 144 4.25 10.01 14.61
CA ALA A 144 4.30 10.85 15.80
C ALA A 144 3.03 10.65 16.66
N ASP A 145 3.17 10.81 17.97
CA ASP A 145 2.07 10.61 18.95
C ASP A 145 1.36 9.26 18.76
N GLN A 146 2.13 8.21 18.49
CA GLN A 146 1.61 6.85 18.27
C GLN A 146 0.53 6.81 17.18
N GLY A 147 0.71 7.56 16.09
CA GLY A 147 -0.17 7.56 14.92
C GLY A 147 -1.49 8.30 15.10
N LYS A 148 -1.60 9.16 16.11
CA LYS A 148 -2.86 9.89 16.43
C LYS A 148 -3.45 10.59 15.21
N ALA A 149 -2.64 11.25 14.39
CA ALA A 149 -3.12 11.99 13.21
C ALA A 149 -3.83 11.08 12.21
N LEU A 150 -3.35 9.84 12.04
CA LEU A 150 -3.97 8.86 11.14
C LEU A 150 -5.27 8.29 11.74
N VAL A 151 -5.28 8.00 13.04
CA VAL A 151 -6.51 7.59 13.75
C VAL A 151 -7.58 8.68 13.64
N ASP A 152 -7.21 9.95 13.79
CA ASP A 152 -8.13 11.09 13.64
C ASP A 152 -8.66 11.21 12.19
N LEU A 153 -7.82 11.00 11.16
CA LEU A 153 -8.26 11.00 9.76
C LEU A 153 -9.26 9.87 9.50
N PHE A 154 -8.97 8.65 9.96
CA PHE A 154 -9.87 7.50 9.79
C PHE A 154 -11.16 7.68 10.57
N GLY A 155 -11.11 8.26 11.79
CA GLY A 155 -12.29 8.63 12.56
C GLY A 155 -13.17 9.65 11.84
N ARG A 156 -12.58 10.66 11.18
CA ARG A 156 -13.33 11.61 10.35
C ARG A 156 -13.97 10.93 9.13
N ALA A 157 -13.26 10.01 8.47
CA ALA A 157 -13.80 9.24 7.36
C ALA A 157 -14.98 8.37 7.80
N ALA A 158 -14.81 7.60 8.87
CA ALA A 158 -15.86 6.74 9.42
C ALA A 158 -17.10 7.54 9.86
N GLY A 159 -16.90 8.70 10.51
CA GLY A 159 -17.99 9.60 10.92
C GLY A 159 -18.78 10.19 9.74
N ARG A 160 -18.25 10.16 8.52
CA ARG A 160 -18.91 10.59 7.29
C ARG A 160 -19.49 9.43 6.46
N GLY A 161 -19.32 8.19 6.94
CA GLY A 161 -19.71 6.99 6.20
C GLY A 161 -18.77 6.64 5.04
N THR A 162 -17.59 7.27 4.98
CA THR A 162 -16.52 6.91 4.03
C THR A 162 -15.82 5.65 4.54
N ALA A 163 -15.75 4.61 3.72
CA ALA A 163 -15.01 3.41 4.04
C ALA A 163 -13.50 3.68 4.11
N THR A 164 -12.78 2.94 4.94
CA THR A 164 -11.36 3.14 5.20
C THR A 164 -10.56 1.89 4.87
N SER A 165 -9.38 2.08 4.29
CA SER A 165 -8.43 1.01 3.97
C SER A 165 -7.03 1.41 4.42
N LEU A 166 -6.31 0.49 5.05
CA LEU A 166 -4.95 0.67 5.53
C LEU A 166 -4.04 -0.38 4.92
N ASP A 167 -2.89 0.05 4.42
CA ASP A 167 -1.76 -0.82 4.09
C ASP A 167 -0.56 -0.45 4.95
N LEU A 168 0.25 -1.43 5.30
CA LEU A 168 1.46 -1.25 6.09
C LEU A 168 2.69 -1.25 5.15
N ALA A 169 3.85 -1.05 5.73
CA ALA A 169 5.13 -1.33 5.10
C ALA A 169 6.10 -1.83 6.17
N TRP A 170 7.14 -2.51 5.72
CA TRP A 170 8.19 -3.01 6.60
C TRP A 170 8.81 -1.88 7.44
N ILE A 171 9.12 -2.18 8.70
CA ILE A 171 9.64 -1.21 9.66
C ILE A 171 11.15 -1.36 9.76
N ASP A 172 11.92 -0.34 9.37
CA ASP A 172 13.37 -0.33 9.64
C ASP A 172 13.59 -0.21 11.15
N PRO A 173 14.25 -1.22 11.78
CA PRO A 173 14.49 -1.19 13.23
C PRO A 173 15.44 -0.05 13.67
N ARG A 174 16.01 0.69 12.75
CA ARG A 174 16.87 1.86 13.00
C ARG A 174 16.19 3.19 12.69
N SER A 175 14.92 3.19 12.31
CA SER A 175 14.12 4.38 12.06
C SER A 175 13.27 4.79 13.26
N ASP A 176 12.77 6.02 13.26
CA ASP A 176 11.84 6.52 14.29
C ASP A 176 10.55 5.66 14.37
N ALA A 177 10.20 4.98 13.28
CA ALA A 177 9.05 4.07 13.27
C ALA A 177 9.25 2.84 14.17
N ALA A 178 10.48 2.48 14.51
CA ALA A 178 10.76 1.39 15.44
C ALA A 178 10.42 1.74 16.90
N GLU A 179 10.27 3.03 17.24
CA GLU A 179 9.88 3.50 18.57
C GLU A 179 8.35 3.45 18.79
N VAL A 180 7.56 3.18 17.73
CA VAL A 180 6.11 3.07 17.79
C VAL A 180 5.72 1.69 18.35
N ASP A 181 4.82 1.66 19.34
CA ASP A 181 4.13 0.43 19.73
C ASP A 181 3.08 0.06 18.66
N TRP A 182 3.54 -0.64 17.61
CA TRP A 182 2.69 -1.02 16.48
C TRP A 182 1.49 -1.89 16.85
N PRO A 183 1.60 -2.86 17.77
CA PRO A 183 0.42 -3.55 18.29
C PRO A 183 -0.60 -2.63 18.94
N ASP A 184 -0.16 -1.63 19.73
CA ASP A 184 -1.06 -0.65 20.34
C ASP A 184 -1.63 0.31 19.29
N PHE A 185 -0.83 0.78 18.35
CA PHE A 185 -1.29 1.56 17.20
C PHE A 185 -2.41 0.84 16.43
N LEU A 186 -2.20 -0.45 16.11
CA LEU A 186 -3.21 -1.24 15.40
C LEU A 186 -4.50 -1.40 16.23
N ARG A 187 -4.42 -1.66 17.53
CA ARG A 187 -5.63 -1.73 18.38
C ARG A 187 -6.43 -0.44 18.38
N ARG A 188 -5.78 0.72 18.22
CA ARG A 188 -6.46 2.02 18.18
C ARG A 188 -7.07 2.35 16.82
N ILE A 189 -6.41 1.97 15.73
CA ILE A 189 -6.87 2.33 14.40
C ILE A 189 -7.86 1.32 13.81
N LEU A 190 -7.74 0.02 14.13
CA LEU A 190 -8.57 -1.03 13.52
C LEU A 190 -10.08 -0.88 13.77
N PRO A 191 -10.57 -0.36 14.91
CA PRO A 191 -12.01 -0.09 15.08
C PRO A 191 -12.60 0.92 14.09
N VAL A 192 -11.75 1.72 13.44
CA VAL A 192 -12.14 2.68 12.39
C VAL A 192 -11.57 2.32 11.02
N THR A 193 -11.05 1.09 10.86
CA THR A 193 -10.49 0.54 9.61
C THR A 193 -11.40 -0.54 9.07
N ASP A 194 -11.96 -0.33 7.88
CA ASP A 194 -12.81 -1.33 7.23
C ASP A 194 -12.01 -2.43 6.53
N ILE A 195 -10.87 -2.06 5.94
CA ILE A 195 -10.02 -2.99 5.18
C ILE A 195 -8.56 -2.79 5.61
N LEU A 196 -7.88 -3.88 5.97
CA LEU A 196 -6.45 -3.92 6.25
C LEU A 196 -5.77 -4.86 5.24
N CYS A 197 -4.74 -4.37 4.52
CA CYS A 197 -4.10 -5.09 3.42
C CYS A 197 -2.56 -5.22 3.57
N PRO A 198 -2.00 -5.70 4.67
CA PRO A 198 -0.55 -5.83 4.84
C PRO A 198 0.01 -7.03 4.07
N SER A 199 1.32 -7.03 3.87
CA SER A 199 2.03 -8.27 3.58
C SER A 199 2.23 -9.11 4.87
N PHE A 200 2.52 -10.40 4.69
CA PHE A 200 2.93 -11.23 5.80
C PHE A 200 4.22 -10.71 6.46
N ASP A 201 5.16 -10.22 5.65
CA ASP A 201 6.44 -9.67 6.12
C ASP A 201 6.23 -8.42 7.00
N ASP A 202 5.29 -7.55 6.65
CA ASP A 202 4.93 -6.38 7.47
C ASP A 202 4.39 -6.82 8.83
N LEU A 203 3.49 -7.80 8.85
CA LEU A 203 2.94 -8.34 10.09
C LEU A 203 3.98 -9.12 10.90
N ALA A 204 4.86 -9.86 10.23
CA ALA A 204 5.96 -10.56 10.89
C ALA A 204 6.88 -9.55 11.61
N CYS A 205 7.18 -8.44 10.97
CA CYS A 205 7.94 -7.34 11.58
C CYS A 205 7.21 -6.75 12.80
N VAL A 206 5.91 -6.45 12.68
CA VAL A 206 5.09 -5.87 13.76
C VAL A 206 4.96 -6.79 14.96
N PHE A 207 4.80 -8.09 14.74
CA PHE A 207 4.51 -9.08 15.79
C PHE A 207 5.71 -9.95 16.19
N GLY A 208 6.91 -9.69 15.65
CA GLY A 208 8.11 -10.47 15.93
C GLY A 208 7.97 -11.93 15.47
N GLN A 209 7.27 -12.19 14.38
CA GLN A 209 7.10 -13.51 13.80
C GLN A 209 8.26 -13.85 12.84
N PRO A 210 8.49 -15.16 12.53
CA PRO A 210 9.45 -15.54 11.50
C PRO A 210 9.12 -14.90 10.15
N GLU A 211 10.13 -14.43 9.42
CA GLU A 211 9.97 -13.77 8.11
C GLU A 211 9.44 -14.70 7.01
N ARG A 212 9.60 -16.02 7.18
CA ARG A 212 9.09 -16.98 6.21
C ARG A 212 7.59 -17.16 6.38
N PHE A 213 6.83 -17.03 5.29
CA PHE A 213 5.39 -17.27 5.28
C PHE A 213 5.02 -18.62 5.90
N ASP A 214 4.05 -18.56 6.81
CA ASP A 214 3.41 -19.73 7.41
C ASP A 214 1.89 -19.51 7.41
N ALA A 215 1.16 -20.39 6.76
CA ALA A 215 -0.28 -20.27 6.58
C ALA A 215 -1.06 -20.30 7.92
N VAL A 216 -0.57 -21.04 8.92
CA VAL A 216 -1.21 -21.11 10.24
C VAL A 216 -0.99 -19.81 11.00
N VAL A 217 0.23 -19.28 10.96
CA VAL A 217 0.55 -17.97 11.54
C VAL A 217 -0.25 -16.87 10.85
N ALA A 218 -0.30 -16.86 9.51
CA ALA A 218 -1.08 -15.89 8.75
C ALA A 218 -2.57 -15.91 9.12
N ALA A 219 -3.16 -17.09 9.22
CA ALA A 219 -4.56 -17.25 9.65
C ALA A 219 -4.76 -16.76 11.09
N GLY A 220 -3.85 -17.07 12.01
CA GLY A 220 -3.92 -16.60 13.41
C GLY A 220 -3.83 -15.07 13.50
N LEU A 221 -2.95 -14.43 12.72
CA LEU A 221 -2.84 -12.97 12.65
C LEU A 221 -4.12 -12.34 12.08
N VAL A 222 -4.71 -12.93 11.05
CA VAL A 222 -6.01 -12.49 10.49
C VAL A 222 -7.08 -12.48 11.57
N GLU A 223 -7.25 -13.57 12.34
CA GLU A 223 -8.22 -13.64 13.43
C GLU A 223 -7.98 -12.58 14.51
N GLN A 224 -6.71 -12.37 14.88
CA GLN A 224 -6.34 -11.36 15.86
C GLN A 224 -6.70 -9.95 15.40
N LEU A 225 -6.42 -9.62 14.14
CA LEU A 225 -6.67 -8.28 13.58
C LEU A 225 -8.17 -8.01 13.39
N LEU A 226 -8.95 -9.04 13.02
CA LEU A 226 -10.42 -8.97 13.02
C LEU A 226 -10.98 -8.77 14.43
N ALA A 227 -10.45 -9.48 15.42
CA ALA A 227 -10.85 -9.31 16.82
C ALA A 227 -10.49 -7.91 17.36
N TRP A 228 -9.50 -7.23 16.78
CA TRP A 228 -9.16 -5.84 17.12
C TRP A 228 -10.02 -4.81 16.38
N GLY A 229 -10.94 -5.24 15.51
CA GLY A 229 -11.97 -4.38 14.93
C GLY A 229 -11.89 -4.12 13.43
N ALA A 230 -10.92 -4.71 12.73
CA ALA A 230 -10.90 -4.63 11.26
C ALA A 230 -12.12 -5.34 10.65
N GLY A 231 -12.73 -4.77 9.61
CA GLY A 231 -13.84 -5.39 8.90
C GLY A 231 -13.37 -6.50 7.95
N ILE A 232 -12.32 -6.25 7.19
CA ILE A 232 -11.68 -7.18 6.26
C ILE A 232 -10.18 -7.13 6.48
N VAL A 233 -9.53 -8.29 6.54
CA VAL A 233 -8.06 -8.42 6.58
C VAL A 233 -7.62 -9.27 5.41
N MET A 234 -6.82 -8.71 4.50
CA MET A 234 -6.19 -9.40 3.39
C MET A 234 -4.68 -9.40 3.58
N VAL A 235 -4.10 -10.57 3.82
CA VAL A 235 -2.64 -10.74 3.98
C VAL A 235 -2.05 -11.32 2.71
N THR A 236 -1.12 -10.60 2.08
CA THR A 236 -0.37 -11.09 0.92
C THR A 236 0.87 -11.87 1.37
N GLY A 237 1.09 -13.06 0.80
CA GLY A 237 2.23 -13.95 1.09
C GLY A 237 3.17 -14.16 -0.13
N GLY A 238 3.22 -13.22 -1.07
CA GLY A 238 4.05 -13.34 -2.28
C GLY A 238 3.68 -14.58 -3.09
N ALA A 239 4.62 -15.50 -3.27
CA ALA A 239 4.41 -16.75 -4.01
C ALA A 239 3.44 -17.72 -3.31
N ASP A 240 3.23 -17.55 -2.01
CA ASP A 240 2.28 -18.37 -1.23
C ASP A 240 0.82 -17.89 -1.37
N GLY A 241 0.57 -16.76 -2.04
CA GLY A 241 -0.76 -16.29 -2.37
C GLY A 241 -1.35 -15.27 -1.38
N ILE A 242 -2.67 -15.30 -1.20
CA ILE A 242 -3.42 -14.31 -0.41
C ILE A 242 -4.34 -15.01 0.57
N THR A 243 -4.25 -14.65 1.85
CA THR A 243 -5.16 -15.07 2.91
C THR A 243 -6.14 -13.95 3.23
N LEU A 244 -7.44 -14.23 3.21
CA LEU A 244 -8.49 -13.27 3.55
C LEU A 244 -9.30 -13.75 4.73
N GLY A 245 -9.56 -12.84 5.67
CA GLY A 245 -10.60 -12.98 6.68
C GLY A 245 -11.53 -11.79 6.70
N VAL A 246 -12.78 -12.04 6.97
CA VAL A 246 -13.85 -11.03 7.03
C VAL A 246 -14.57 -11.15 8.38
N GLY A 247 -14.84 -10.01 8.99
CA GLY A 247 -15.62 -9.90 10.22
C GLY A 247 -17.11 -10.18 10.02
N GLU A 248 -17.89 -9.94 11.05
CA GLU A 248 -19.33 -10.11 11.01
C GLU A 248 -20.02 -8.98 10.23
N ALA A 249 -21.28 -9.17 9.84
CA ALA A 249 -22.02 -8.26 8.96
C ALA A 249 -22.13 -6.82 9.50
N ASP A 250 -22.19 -6.65 10.81
CA ASP A 250 -22.26 -5.36 11.47
C ASP A 250 -20.97 -4.52 11.34
N GLN A 251 -19.82 -5.18 11.20
CA GLN A 251 -18.52 -4.54 10.95
C GLN A 251 -18.37 -4.06 9.49
N LEU A 252 -19.22 -4.51 8.57
CA LEU A 252 -19.14 -4.23 7.14
C LEU A 252 -20.03 -3.07 6.67
N GLY A 253 -20.74 -2.41 7.60
CA GLY A 253 -21.78 -1.44 7.26
C GLY A 253 -21.30 -0.28 6.37
N ARG A 254 -20.10 0.27 6.60
CA ARG A 254 -19.55 1.36 5.77
C ARG A 254 -19.18 0.89 4.35
N LEU A 255 -18.76 -0.36 4.20
CA LEU A 255 -18.41 -0.94 2.90
C LEU A 255 -19.62 -1.13 1.98
N ALA A 256 -20.84 -1.17 2.52
CA ALA A 256 -22.05 -1.22 1.71
C ALA A 256 -22.19 0.01 0.80
N SER A 257 -21.75 1.19 1.25
CA SER A 257 -21.73 2.41 0.42
C SER A 257 -20.76 2.31 -0.77
N CYS A 258 -19.77 1.41 -0.67
CA CYS A 258 -18.78 1.16 -1.74
C CYS A 258 -19.18 0.03 -2.69
N GLY A 259 -20.34 -0.62 -2.49
CA GLY A 259 -20.83 -1.69 -3.36
C GLY A 259 -20.73 -3.10 -2.78
N LEU A 260 -20.11 -3.29 -1.60
CA LEU A 260 -20.06 -4.57 -0.92
C LEU A 260 -21.46 -4.94 -0.39
N ARG A 261 -21.83 -6.21 -0.53
CA ARG A 261 -23.02 -6.80 0.11
C ARG A 261 -22.61 -7.56 1.36
N PRO A 262 -22.91 -7.05 2.57
CA PRO A 262 -22.45 -7.66 3.82
C PRO A 262 -22.78 -9.15 3.94
N ASP A 263 -23.97 -9.58 3.52
CA ASP A 263 -24.40 -10.97 3.62
C ASP A 263 -23.56 -11.94 2.78
N ASP A 264 -22.95 -11.48 1.67
CA ASP A 264 -22.08 -12.31 0.84
C ASP A 264 -20.65 -12.41 1.41
N TRP A 265 -20.26 -11.47 2.29
CA TRP A 265 -18.90 -11.33 2.78
C TRP A 265 -18.72 -11.76 4.24
N ALA A 266 -19.73 -11.59 5.10
CA ALA A 266 -19.61 -11.80 6.54
C ALA A 266 -19.10 -13.20 6.90
N GLY A 267 -18.16 -13.25 7.84
CA GLY A 267 -17.58 -14.48 8.37
C GLY A 267 -16.69 -15.27 7.40
N VAL A 268 -16.45 -14.77 6.19
CA VAL A 268 -15.65 -15.49 5.17
C VAL A 268 -14.20 -15.64 5.62
N ARG A 269 -13.66 -16.86 5.42
CA ARG A 269 -12.25 -17.22 5.55
C ARG A 269 -11.84 -17.95 4.29
N LEU A 270 -10.84 -17.46 3.59
CA LEU A 270 -10.36 -18.11 2.37
C LEU A 270 -8.88 -17.86 2.13
N HIS A 271 -8.28 -18.75 1.37
CA HIS A 271 -6.96 -18.58 0.80
C HIS A 271 -7.04 -18.77 -0.71
N VAL A 272 -6.32 -17.92 -1.44
CA VAL A 272 -6.18 -18.03 -2.90
C VAL A 272 -4.69 -18.12 -3.21
N SER A 273 -4.29 -19.16 -3.92
CA SER A 273 -2.90 -19.34 -4.34
C SER A 273 -2.47 -18.23 -5.30
N ALA A 274 -1.19 -17.89 -5.28
CA ALA A 274 -0.62 -16.98 -6.25
C ALA A 274 -0.86 -17.47 -7.68
N LYS A 275 -1.02 -16.53 -8.62
CA LYS A 275 -1.11 -16.87 -10.04
C LYS A 275 0.26 -17.32 -10.55
N ALA A 276 0.27 -18.34 -11.41
CA ALA A 276 1.48 -18.71 -12.12
C ALA A 276 1.91 -17.57 -13.04
N LEU A 277 3.19 -17.23 -13.00
CA LEU A 277 3.78 -16.15 -13.78
C LEU A 277 4.48 -16.72 -15.01
N SER A 278 4.31 -16.09 -16.16
CA SER A 278 5.08 -16.42 -17.37
C SER A 278 6.50 -15.88 -17.31
N GLN A 279 6.67 -14.75 -16.62
CA GLN A 279 7.96 -14.10 -16.35
C GLN A 279 7.88 -13.26 -15.08
N VAL A 280 9.01 -13.02 -14.45
CA VAL A 280 9.15 -12.08 -13.34
C VAL A 280 10.04 -10.93 -13.79
N SER A 281 9.43 -9.77 -14.05
CA SER A 281 10.16 -8.56 -14.44
C SER A 281 10.57 -7.75 -13.22
N THR A 282 9.66 -7.57 -12.25
CA THR A 282 9.91 -6.99 -10.93
C THR A 282 8.78 -7.40 -9.99
N THR A 283 9.04 -7.48 -8.71
CA THR A 283 8.01 -7.71 -7.68
C THR A 283 7.63 -6.43 -6.94
N THR A 284 8.26 -5.29 -7.27
CA THR A 284 7.96 -3.99 -6.66
C THR A 284 6.55 -3.53 -7.03
N GLY A 285 5.76 -3.14 -6.03
CA GLY A 285 4.37 -2.69 -6.22
C GLY A 285 3.35 -3.82 -6.36
N ALA A 286 3.74 -5.10 -6.22
CA ALA A 286 2.80 -6.21 -6.28
C ALA A 286 1.78 -6.21 -5.12
N GLY A 287 2.19 -5.80 -3.92
CA GLY A 287 1.30 -5.61 -2.77
C GLY A 287 0.25 -4.51 -3.04
N ASP A 288 0.72 -3.33 -3.50
CA ASP A 288 -0.14 -2.22 -3.92
C ASP A 288 -1.15 -2.66 -5.00
N ALA A 289 -0.67 -3.45 -5.96
CA ALA A 289 -1.50 -3.97 -7.05
C ALA A 289 -2.56 -4.96 -6.54
N ALA A 290 -2.21 -5.82 -5.59
CA ALA A 290 -3.18 -6.71 -4.93
C ALA A 290 -4.22 -5.90 -4.15
N THR A 291 -3.77 -4.92 -3.37
CA THR A 291 -4.64 -3.98 -2.65
C THR A 291 -5.59 -3.26 -3.60
N ALA A 292 -5.09 -2.67 -4.68
CA ALA A 292 -5.90 -2.01 -5.69
C ALA A 292 -6.93 -2.96 -6.33
N GLY A 293 -6.52 -4.19 -6.64
CA GLY A 293 -7.39 -5.24 -7.18
C GLY A 293 -8.53 -5.61 -6.23
N LEU A 294 -8.24 -5.79 -4.93
CA LEU A 294 -9.26 -6.03 -3.91
C LEU A 294 -10.24 -4.85 -3.81
N LEU A 295 -9.73 -3.63 -3.66
CA LEU A 295 -10.55 -2.41 -3.52
C LEU A 295 -11.44 -2.20 -4.74
N PHE A 296 -10.92 -2.41 -5.94
CA PHE A 296 -11.68 -2.32 -7.18
C PHE A 296 -12.74 -3.43 -7.29
N GLY A 297 -12.38 -4.68 -6.97
CA GLY A 297 -13.29 -5.82 -7.00
C GLY A 297 -14.46 -5.66 -6.02
N LEU A 298 -14.17 -5.21 -4.80
CA LEU A 298 -15.17 -4.91 -3.78
C LEU A 298 -16.14 -3.82 -4.28
N ARG A 299 -15.61 -2.73 -4.82
CA ARG A 299 -16.41 -1.63 -5.37
C ARG A 299 -17.23 -2.06 -6.59
N SER A 300 -16.77 -3.06 -7.33
CA SER A 300 -17.50 -3.65 -8.46
C SER A 300 -18.57 -4.67 -8.04
N GLY A 301 -18.79 -4.86 -6.74
CA GLY A 301 -19.79 -5.78 -6.20
C GLY A 301 -19.41 -7.26 -6.34
N LEU A 302 -18.11 -7.59 -6.48
CA LEU A 302 -17.66 -8.97 -6.55
C LEU A 302 -17.82 -9.66 -5.20
N VAL A 303 -18.09 -10.97 -5.25
CA VAL A 303 -18.08 -11.83 -4.05
C VAL A 303 -16.63 -12.05 -3.59
N PRO A 304 -16.39 -12.42 -2.30
CA PRO A 304 -15.06 -12.46 -1.70
C PRO A 304 -14.00 -13.18 -2.53
N ARG A 305 -14.29 -14.42 -2.95
CA ARG A 305 -13.35 -15.21 -3.74
C ARG A 305 -12.97 -14.53 -5.05
N ALA A 306 -13.96 -14.01 -5.79
CA ALA A 306 -13.70 -13.33 -7.06
C ALA A 306 -12.90 -12.03 -6.87
N ALA A 307 -13.14 -11.29 -5.78
CA ALA A 307 -12.38 -10.08 -5.46
C ALA A 307 -10.90 -10.41 -5.13
N VAL A 308 -10.63 -11.49 -4.38
CA VAL A 308 -9.25 -11.92 -4.06
C VAL A 308 -8.56 -12.51 -5.29
N GLU A 309 -9.26 -13.26 -6.14
CA GLU A 309 -8.73 -13.76 -7.41
C GLU A 309 -8.37 -12.61 -8.37
N LEU A 310 -9.17 -11.54 -8.38
CA LEU A 310 -8.85 -10.30 -9.09
C LEU A 310 -7.59 -9.64 -8.49
N ALA A 311 -7.50 -9.52 -7.17
CA ALA A 311 -6.31 -9.00 -6.48
C ALA A 311 -5.04 -9.76 -6.88
N ALA A 312 -5.08 -11.10 -6.83
CA ALA A 312 -3.97 -11.96 -7.27
C ALA A 312 -3.65 -11.79 -8.76
N GLY A 313 -4.68 -11.64 -9.61
CA GLY A 313 -4.52 -11.42 -11.05
C GLY A 313 -3.87 -10.08 -11.38
N VAL A 314 -4.27 -9.01 -10.69
CA VAL A 314 -3.69 -7.66 -10.88
C VAL A 314 -2.24 -7.64 -10.41
N ALA A 315 -1.93 -8.25 -9.26
CA ALA A 315 -0.55 -8.38 -8.78
C ALA A 315 0.33 -9.13 -9.79
N ALA A 316 -0.15 -10.26 -10.32
CA ALA A 316 0.57 -11.05 -11.32
C ALA A 316 0.83 -10.24 -12.60
N ALA A 317 -0.18 -9.53 -13.12
CA ALA A 317 -0.05 -8.70 -14.31
C ALA A 317 0.97 -7.55 -14.11
N VAL A 318 0.99 -6.91 -12.94
CA VAL A 318 1.98 -5.88 -12.60
C VAL A 318 3.39 -6.47 -12.58
N ILE A 319 3.58 -7.65 -11.99
CA ILE A 319 4.89 -8.34 -11.96
C ILE A 319 5.37 -8.66 -13.39
N GLU A 320 4.51 -9.19 -14.23
CA GLU A 320 4.85 -9.60 -15.60
C GLU A 320 5.10 -8.40 -16.52
N GLN A 321 4.33 -7.31 -16.37
CA GLN A 321 4.46 -6.11 -17.19
C GLN A 321 5.60 -5.18 -16.79
N GLY A 322 6.28 -5.41 -15.66
CA GLY A 322 7.45 -4.64 -15.25
C GLY A 322 7.16 -3.52 -14.25
N GLY A 323 6.13 -3.70 -13.43
CA GLY A 323 5.77 -2.79 -12.34
C GLY A 323 4.50 -1.99 -12.60
N THR A 324 4.11 -1.19 -11.60
CA THR A 324 2.86 -0.41 -11.64
C THR A 324 2.84 0.64 -12.75
N GLU A 325 3.99 1.22 -13.11
CA GLU A 325 4.08 2.20 -14.21
C GLU A 325 3.86 1.58 -15.59
N ALA A 326 4.24 0.32 -15.76
CA ALA A 326 4.06 -0.42 -17.01
C ALA A 326 2.67 -1.09 -17.09
N PHE A 327 1.92 -1.14 -16.00
CA PHE A 327 0.62 -1.78 -15.96
C PHE A 327 -0.40 -1.04 -16.83
N THR A 328 -1.00 -1.76 -17.78
CA THR A 328 -1.98 -1.25 -18.75
C THR A 328 -3.37 -1.90 -18.59
N GLY A 329 -3.55 -2.72 -17.59
CA GLY A 329 -4.78 -3.46 -17.32
C GLY A 329 -4.60 -4.97 -17.42
N LEU A 330 -5.70 -5.67 -17.17
CA LEU A 330 -5.80 -7.11 -17.39
C LEU A 330 -6.12 -7.32 -18.88
N GLY A 331 -5.27 -8.08 -19.58
CA GLY A 331 -5.42 -8.41 -20.99
C GLY A 331 -6.62 -9.31 -21.26
#